data_6400233d72524d78c0ae1dbf7876206e
#
_entry.id   6400233d72524d78c0ae1dbf7876206e
#
_cell.length_a   1.000
_cell.length_b   1.000
_cell.length_c   1.000
_cell.angle_alpha   90.00
_cell.angle_beta   90.00
_cell.angle_gamma   90.00
#
_symmetry.space_group_name_H-M   'P 1'
#
loop_
_entity.id
_entity.type
_entity.pdbx_description
1 polymer ?
#
loop_
_entity_poly.entity_id
_entity_poly.type
_entity_poly.pdbx_seq_one_letter_code
_entity_poly.pdbx_strand_id
1 'polypeptide(L)'
;MTGVQTCALPISRDIAHANLKERLDAGGGLPDYLKNHPVYYAGPAKTPTGMATGSFGPTTAGRMDSYVAEFQAAGGSFIMLAKGNRSRAVKDACRAYGGFYLGSVGGPAARLAQDCIRKVEVLEYPELGMEAVWRIEVENFPAFIVIDDKGNDFYDGME
;
A
#
# COMPACT_ATOMS: atom_id res chain seq x y z
N MET A 1 19.35 -13.27 12.53
CA MET A 1 18.08 -13.00 11.80
C MET A 1 18.44 -12.27 10.53
N THR A 2 18.31 -12.90 9.39
CA THR A 2 18.46 -12.25 8.09
C THR A 2 17.22 -11.38 7.88
N GLY A 3 17.40 -10.05 7.90
CA GLY A 3 16.33 -9.12 7.62
C GLY A 3 15.76 -9.37 6.22
N VAL A 4 14.46 -9.65 6.13
CA VAL A 4 13.78 -9.77 4.85
C VAL A 4 13.66 -8.35 4.29
N GLN A 5 14.40 -8.06 3.22
CA GLN A 5 14.16 -6.86 2.44
C GLN A 5 12.83 -7.02 1.73
N THR A 6 11.86 -6.19 2.09
CA THR A 6 10.56 -6.17 1.45
C THR A 6 10.50 -4.95 0.54
N CYS A 7 10.25 -5.16 -0.74
CA CYS A 7 9.94 -4.08 -1.67
C CYS A 7 8.45 -3.79 -1.57
N ALA A 8 8.09 -2.63 -1.07
CA ALA A 8 6.71 -2.17 -1.03
C ALA A 8 6.51 -1.03 -2.02
N LEU A 9 5.38 -1.02 -2.70
CA LEU A 9 5.02 0.05 -3.63
C LEU A 9 3.99 0.96 -2.97
N PRO A 10 4.33 2.17 -2.63
CA PRO A 10 3.31 3.12 -2.23
C PRO A 10 2.53 3.56 -3.47
N ILE A 11 1.26 3.22 -3.50
CA ILE A 11 0.34 3.87 -4.42
C ILE A 11 -0.28 4.99 -3.64
N SER A 12 0.07 6.20 -3.99
CA SER A 12 -0.48 7.34 -3.31
C SER A 12 -1.92 7.56 -3.78
N ARG A 13 -2.82 7.55 -2.85
CA ARG A 13 -4.14 8.15 -2.91
C ARG A 13 -4.99 7.84 -4.17
N ASP A 14 -6.10 8.55 -4.29
CA ASP A 14 -7.21 8.25 -5.19
C ASP A 14 -6.86 8.33 -6.68
N ILE A 15 -5.98 9.27 -7.08
CA ILE A 15 -5.70 9.53 -8.51
C ILE A 15 -4.94 8.36 -9.15
N ALA A 16 -3.90 7.85 -8.48
CA ALA A 16 -3.14 6.73 -9.04
C ALA A 16 -3.99 5.45 -9.12
N HIS A 17 -4.85 5.20 -8.12
CA HIS A 17 -5.80 4.08 -8.16
C HIS A 17 -6.83 4.23 -9.29
N ALA A 18 -7.35 5.45 -9.50
CA ALA A 18 -8.27 5.73 -10.59
C ALA A 18 -7.63 5.46 -11.95
N ASN A 19 -6.41 5.95 -12.18
CA ASN A 19 -5.68 5.71 -13.43
C ASN A 19 -5.39 4.22 -13.67
N LEU A 20 -5.04 3.48 -12.61
CA LEU A 20 -4.83 2.03 -12.69
C LEU A 20 -6.13 1.28 -12.98
N LYS A 21 -7.25 1.74 -12.43
CA LYS A 21 -8.56 1.17 -12.75
C LYS A 21 -8.96 1.46 -14.19
N GLU A 22 -8.81 2.69 -14.68
CA GLU A 22 -9.07 3.03 -16.08
C GLU A 22 -8.25 2.15 -17.02
N ARG A 23 -6.96 1.92 -16.69
CA ARG A 23 -6.10 1.01 -17.45
C ARG A 23 -6.61 -0.42 -17.45
N LEU A 24 -7.09 -0.90 -16.30
CA LEU A 24 -7.67 -2.23 -16.16
C LEU A 24 -8.95 -2.37 -16.99
N ASP A 25 -9.84 -1.39 -16.89
CA ASP A 25 -11.12 -1.35 -17.64
C ASP A 25 -10.90 -1.28 -19.15
N ALA A 26 -9.83 -0.61 -19.59
CA ALA A 26 -9.43 -0.57 -21.00
C ALA A 26 -8.76 -1.87 -21.50
N GLY A 27 -8.66 -2.91 -20.65
CA GLY A 27 -8.05 -4.19 -21.01
C GLY A 27 -6.53 -4.23 -20.94
N GLY A 28 -5.88 -3.18 -20.42
CA GLY A 28 -4.43 -3.09 -20.26
C GLY A 28 -3.87 -3.91 -19.09
N GLY A 29 -4.73 -4.48 -18.27
CA GLY A 29 -4.35 -5.25 -17.08
C GLY A 29 -3.67 -4.40 -16.00
N LEU A 30 -3.36 -5.03 -14.87
CA LEU A 30 -2.57 -4.40 -13.81
C LEU A 30 -1.08 -4.49 -14.11
N PRO A 31 -0.30 -3.46 -13.74
CA PRO A 31 1.15 -3.52 -13.83
C PRO A 31 1.75 -4.65 -12.97
N ASP A 32 2.88 -5.20 -13.40
CA ASP A 32 3.53 -6.32 -12.71
C ASP A 32 3.96 -5.97 -11.28
N TYR A 33 4.27 -4.73 -11.02
CA TYR A 33 4.63 -4.29 -9.67
C TYR A 33 3.47 -4.44 -8.67
N LEU A 34 2.20 -4.32 -9.10
CA LEU A 34 1.03 -4.58 -8.25
C LEU A 34 0.78 -6.07 -8.03
N LYS A 35 1.25 -6.93 -8.94
CA LYS A 35 1.11 -8.37 -8.84
C LYS A 35 2.16 -9.00 -7.93
N ASN A 36 3.37 -8.45 -7.96
CA ASN A 36 4.54 -9.08 -7.39
C ASN A 36 5.00 -8.47 -6.05
N HIS A 37 4.41 -7.36 -5.62
CA HIS A 37 4.85 -6.66 -4.42
C HIS A 37 3.68 -6.23 -3.52
N PRO A 38 3.92 -6.12 -2.20
CA PRO A 38 2.98 -5.44 -1.30
C PRO A 38 2.75 -3.99 -1.73
N VAL A 39 1.55 -3.49 -1.53
CA VAL A 39 1.16 -2.12 -1.88
C VAL A 39 1.03 -1.29 -0.61
N TYR A 40 1.79 -0.20 -0.52
CA TYR A 40 1.74 0.71 0.61
C TYR A 40 0.95 1.97 0.25
N TYR A 41 -0.19 2.18 0.90
CA TYR A 41 -1.00 3.37 0.72
C TYR A 41 -0.39 4.55 1.49
N ALA A 42 0.45 5.29 0.81
CA ALA A 42 1.20 6.38 1.40
C ALA A 42 1.57 7.43 0.34
N GLY A 43 2.14 8.53 0.79
CA GLY A 43 2.73 9.53 -0.10
C GLY A 43 3.90 10.23 0.63
N PRO A 44 5.03 10.42 -0.04
CA PRO A 44 6.18 11.07 0.56
C PRO A 44 5.94 12.56 0.73
N ALA A 45 6.36 13.11 1.86
CA ALA A 45 6.57 14.55 1.98
C ALA A 45 7.84 14.95 1.22
N LYS A 46 8.01 16.25 1.00
CA LYS A 46 9.21 16.80 0.35
C LYS A 46 10.47 16.26 1.04
N THR A 47 11.39 15.72 0.25
CA THR A 47 12.64 15.13 0.74
C THR A 47 13.60 16.20 1.23
N PRO A 48 14.05 16.16 2.50
CA PRO A 48 15.11 17.02 2.99
C PRO A 48 16.46 16.65 2.36
N THR A 49 17.36 17.63 2.31
CA THR A 49 18.72 17.41 1.80
C THR A 49 19.44 16.30 2.60
N GLY A 50 20.02 15.34 1.89
CA GLY A 50 20.80 14.25 2.50
C GLY A 50 19.97 13.07 3.04
N MET A 51 18.66 13.06 2.83
CA MET A 51 17.78 11.95 3.20
C MET A 51 17.28 11.17 1.97
N ALA A 52 16.95 9.90 2.15
CA ALA A 52 16.35 9.07 1.09
C ALA A 52 14.94 9.54 0.73
N THR A 53 14.19 10.04 1.72
CA THR A 53 12.85 10.62 1.55
C THR A 53 12.50 11.53 2.71
N GLY A 54 11.48 12.36 2.54
CA GLY A 54 10.82 13.03 3.63
C GLY A 54 9.94 12.09 4.45
N SER A 55 9.11 12.64 5.32
CA SER A 55 8.13 11.87 6.08
C SER A 55 7.28 11.00 5.13
N PHE A 56 7.18 9.71 5.42
CA PHE A 56 6.51 8.74 4.55
C PHE A 56 5.59 7.85 5.40
N GLY A 57 4.41 8.37 5.71
CA GLY A 57 3.47 7.70 6.58
C GLY A 57 2.29 7.10 5.84
N PRO A 58 1.64 6.07 6.44
CA PRO A 58 0.47 5.45 5.87
C PRO A 58 -0.70 6.44 5.80
N THR A 59 -1.44 6.40 4.68
CA THR A 59 -2.72 7.11 4.54
C THR A 59 -3.88 6.23 5.01
N THR A 60 -5.06 6.83 5.15
CA THR A 60 -6.28 6.12 5.53
C THR A 60 -6.70 5.17 4.41
N ALA A 61 -6.76 3.88 4.74
CA ALA A 61 -6.98 2.81 3.77
C ALA A 61 -8.37 2.80 3.14
N GLY A 62 -9.42 3.16 3.88
CA GLY A 62 -10.81 3.08 3.45
C GLY A 62 -11.13 3.85 2.16
N ARG A 63 -10.32 4.82 1.79
CA ARG A 63 -10.49 5.58 0.54
C ARG A 63 -10.25 4.73 -0.71
N MET A 64 -9.45 3.67 -0.60
CA MET A 64 -9.12 2.76 -1.70
C MET A 64 -9.94 1.47 -1.70
N ASP A 65 -10.87 1.31 -0.77
CA ASP A 65 -11.64 0.07 -0.59
C ASP A 65 -12.40 -0.36 -1.84
N SER A 66 -12.91 0.60 -2.61
CA SER A 66 -13.66 0.32 -3.85
C SER A 66 -12.83 -0.33 -4.96
N TYR A 67 -11.51 -0.20 -4.92
CA TYR A 67 -10.61 -0.78 -5.94
C TYR A 67 -10.13 -2.18 -5.61
N VAL A 68 -10.17 -2.57 -4.32
CA VAL A 68 -9.48 -3.77 -3.82
C VAL A 68 -9.97 -5.05 -4.49
N ALA A 69 -11.29 -5.26 -4.52
CA ALA A 69 -11.86 -6.49 -5.08
C ALA A 69 -11.50 -6.67 -6.56
N GLU A 70 -11.57 -5.60 -7.35
CA GLU A 70 -11.24 -5.65 -8.77
C GLU A 70 -9.74 -5.87 -9.00
N PHE A 71 -8.89 -5.23 -8.22
CA PHE A 71 -7.44 -5.40 -8.34
C PHE A 71 -7.00 -6.82 -7.93
N GLN A 72 -7.58 -7.36 -6.87
CA GLN A 72 -7.31 -8.74 -6.47
C GLN A 72 -7.84 -9.77 -7.49
N ALA A 73 -9.03 -9.53 -8.03
CA ALA A 73 -9.56 -10.35 -9.12
C ALA A 73 -8.67 -10.34 -10.37
N ALA A 74 -8.00 -9.21 -10.64
CA ALA A 74 -7.04 -9.06 -11.73
C ALA A 74 -5.62 -9.58 -11.37
N GLY A 75 -5.43 -10.19 -10.20
CA GLY A 75 -4.19 -10.82 -9.79
C GLY A 75 -3.17 -9.89 -9.14
N GLY A 76 -3.59 -8.74 -8.59
CA GLY A 76 -2.69 -7.79 -7.94
C GLY A 76 -3.19 -7.28 -6.59
N SER A 77 -2.36 -6.48 -5.92
CA SER A 77 -2.70 -5.85 -4.64
C SER A 77 -3.12 -6.81 -3.53
N PHE A 78 -2.52 -8.01 -3.51
CA PHE A 78 -2.85 -9.04 -2.52
C PHE A 78 -2.43 -8.67 -1.10
N ILE A 79 -1.33 -7.95 -0.95
CA ILE A 79 -0.84 -7.48 0.35
C ILE A 79 -0.91 -5.95 0.35
N MET A 80 -1.77 -5.41 1.19
CA MET A 80 -2.00 -3.98 1.31
C MET A 80 -1.50 -3.50 2.67
N LEU A 81 -0.75 -2.41 2.71
CA LEU A 81 -0.22 -1.79 3.91
C LEU A 81 -0.73 -0.36 4.03
N ALA A 82 -1.40 -0.03 5.13
CA ALA A 82 -1.93 1.31 5.37
C ALA A 82 -2.28 1.53 6.85
N LYS A 83 -3.15 2.49 7.15
CA LYS A 83 -3.75 2.69 8.48
C LYS A 83 -5.26 2.81 8.41
N GLY A 84 -5.90 2.56 9.55
CA GLY A 84 -7.36 2.67 9.72
C GLY A 84 -8.10 1.38 9.35
N ASN A 85 -9.40 1.40 9.61
CA ASN A 85 -10.27 0.27 9.36
C ASN A 85 -10.61 0.17 7.87
N ARG A 86 -11.00 -1.04 7.46
CA ARG A 86 -11.46 -1.33 6.09
C ARG A 86 -12.93 -1.68 6.10
N SER A 87 -13.58 -1.52 4.96
CA SER A 87 -14.97 -1.95 4.76
C SER A 87 -15.08 -3.47 4.69
N ARG A 88 -16.31 -3.96 4.85
CA ARG A 88 -16.63 -5.38 4.68
C ARG A 88 -16.24 -5.92 3.30
N ALA A 89 -16.37 -5.09 2.26
CA ALA A 89 -15.97 -5.45 0.90
C ALA A 89 -14.50 -5.89 0.80
N VAL A 90 -13.61 -5.27 1.59
CA VAL A 90 -12.19 -5.67 1.62
C VAL A 90 -11.99 -7.01 2.33
N LYS A 91 -12.71 -7.27 3.44
CA LYS A 91 -12.69 -8.58 4.12
C LYS A 91 -13.14 -9.70 3.16
N ASP A 92 -14.23 -9.45 2.44
CA ASP A 92 -14.78 -10.41 1.48
C ASP A 92 -13.82 -10.63 0.30
N ALA A 93 -13.16 -9.59 -0.20
CA ALA A 93 -12.13 -9.68 -1.23
C ALA A 93 -10.90 -10.48 -0.75
N CYS A 94 -10.38 -10.20 0.44
CA CYS A 94 -9.27 -10.96 1.03
C CYS A 94 -9.61 -12.44 1.16
N ARG A 95 -10.83 -12.77 1.59
CA ARG A 95 -11.31 -14.16 1.66
C ARG A 95 -11.40 -14.81 0.28
N ALA A 96 -11.92 -14.08 -0.71
CA ALA A 96 -12.15 -14.63 -2.04
C ALA A 96 -10.86 -14.86 -2.82
N TYR A 97 -9.87 -14.01 -2.65
CA TYR A 97 -8.64 -13.97 -3.47
C TYR A 97 -7.36 -14.27 -2.70
N GLY A 98 -7.44 -14.50 -1.39
CA GLY A 98 -6.26 -14.81 -0.57
C GLY A 98 -5.41 -13.59 -0.22
N GLY A 99 -6.03 -12.41 -0.10
CA GLY A 99 -5.33 -11.16 0.22
C GLY A 99 -5.13 -10.93 1.72
N PHE A 100 -4.27 -9.97 2.05
CA PHE A 100 -4.00 -9.53 3.42
C PHE A 100 -4.02 -8.00 3.52
N TYR A 101 -4.57 -7.50 4.62
CA TYR A 101 -4.39 -6.10 4.98
C TYR A 101 -3.50 -5.99 6.22
N LEU A 102 -2.43 -5.24 6.07
CA LEU A 102 -1.46 -4.96 7.12
C LEU A 102 -1.66 -3.53 7.64
N GLY A 103 -1.76 -3.40 8.95
CA GLY A 103 -1.79 -2.12 9.62
C GLY A 103 -0.39 -1.61 9.93
N SER A 104 -0.17 -0.31 9.78
CA SER A 104 1.02 0.39 10.22
C SER A 104 0.67 1.62 11.04
N VAL A 105 1.58 2.04 11.92
CA VAL A 105 1.37 3.21 12.78
C VAL A 105 1.57 4.51 12.01
N GLY A 106 0.57 5.40 12.03
CA GLY A 106 0.61 6.67 11.31
C GLY A 106 1.39 7.79 11.97
N GLY A 107 1.52 7.77 13.30
CA GLY A 107 2.18 8.83 14.07
C GLY A 107 3.68 9.01 13.76
N PRO A 108 4.51 7.95 13.78
CA PRO A 108 5.95 8.05 13.59
C PRO A 108 6.38 8.05 12.11
N ALA A 109 5.63 8.67 11.20
CA ALA A 109 5.92 8.66 9.76
C ALA A 109 7.34 9.13 9.40
N ALA A 110 7.86 10.13 10.10
CA ALA A 110 9.24 10.58 9.91
C ALA A 110 10.27 9.54 10.37
N ARG A 111 10.02 8.88 11.49
CA ARG A 111 10.87 7.80 12.00
C ARG A 111 10.84 6.57 11.09
N LEU A 112 9.65 6.17 10.62
CA LEU A 112 9.52 5.07 9.65
C LEU A 112 10.32 5.37 8.37
N ALA A 113 10.25 6.60 7.87
CA ALA A 113 11.01 7.00 6.70
C ALA A 113 12.52 6.92 6.96
N GLN A 114 12.98 7.42 8.10
CA GLN A 114 14.40 7.44 8.46
C GLN A 114 14.96 6.05 8.77
N ASP A 115 14.21 5.26 9.55
CA ASP A 115 14.72 4.02 10.13
C ASP A 115 14.49 2.80 9.20
N CYS A 116 13.45 2.85 8.34
CA CYS A 116 13.02 1.67 7.57
C CYS A 116 13.11 1.85 6.06
N ILE A 117 13.04 3.08 5.51
CA ILE A 117 13.08 3.31 4.05
C ILE A 117 14.52 3.57 3.61
N ARG A 118 15.03 2.73 2.70
CA ARG A 118 16.40 2.80 2.19
C ARG A 118 16.51 3.49 0.84
N LYS A 119 15.51 3.34 -0.02
CA LYS A 119 15.48 3.92 -1.35
C LYS A 119 14.06 4.28 -1.75
N VAL A 120 13.92 5.35 -2.51
CA VAL A 120 12.65 5.82 -3.08
C VAL A 120 12.90 6.24 -4.53
N GLU A 121 12.08 5.73 -5.44
CA GLU A 121 12.11 6.11 -6.85
C GLU A 121 10.68 6.19 -7.42
N VAL A 122 10.45 7.09 -8.38
CA VAL A 122 9.16 7.19 -9.07
C VAL A 122 9.09 6.12 -10.15
N LEU A 123 7.99 5.38 -10.20
CA LEU A 123 7.72 4.39 -11.26
C LEU A 123 6.81 4.92 -12.36
N GLU A 124 5.67 5.50 -11.98
CA GLU A 124 4.66 6.00 -12.93
C GLU A 124 4.04 7.30 -12.43
N TYR A 125 3.53 8.09 -13.34
CA TYR A 125 2.81 9.35 -13.10
C TYR A 125 3.62 10.41 -12.32
N PRO A 126 4.88 10.71 -12.74
CA PRO A 126 5.73 11.68 -12.03
C PRO A 126 5.11 13.08 -11.94
N GLU A 127 4.25 13.44 -12.88
CA GLU A 127 3.50 14.69 -12.92
C GLU A 127 2.52 14.85 -11.75
N LEU A 128 2.11 13.74 -11.13
CA LEU A 128 1.20 13.74 -9.98
C LEU A 128 1.91 14.06 -8.65
N GLY A 129 3.22 14.21 -8.66
CA GLY A 129 3.99 14.54 -7.45
C GLY A 129 3.80 13.52 -6.32
N MET A 130 3.23 13.94 -5.18
CA MET A 130 2.96 13.03 -4.05
C MET A 130 1.92 11.93 -4.38
N GLU A 131 1.16 12.10 -5.44
CA GLU A 131 0.15 11.16 -5.94
C GLU A 131 0.71 10.20 -7.00
N ALA A 132 1.99 10.31 -7.34
CA ALA A 132 2.69 9.40 -8.24
C ALA A 132 2.74 7.98 -7.67
N VAL A 133 3.02 7.01 -8.51
CA VAL A 133 3.37 5.65 -8.08
C VAL A 133 4.88 5.60 -7.82
N TRP A 134 5.24 5.23 -6.59
CA TRP A 134 6.63 5.16 -6.14
C TRP A 134 7.04 3.70 -5.90
N ARG A 135 8.30 3.41 -6.04
CA ARG A 135 8.92 2.21 -5.52
C ARG A 135 9.77 2.56 -4.32
N ILE A 136 9.57 1.86 -3.21
CA ILE A 136 10.41 1.99 -2.03
C ILE A 136 11.08 0.66 -1.69
N GLU A 137 12.29 0.73 -1.20
CA GLU A 137 12.98 -0.39 -0.58
C GLU A 137 12.94 -0.19 0.93
N VAL A 138 12.43 -1.18 1.65
CA VAL A 138 12.25 -1.12 3.10
C VAL A 138 13.00 -2.24 3.80
N GLU A 139 13.43 -1.93 5.02
CA GLU A 139 14.08 -2.88 5.92
C GLU A 139 13.48 -2.74 7.31
N ASN A 140 13.10 -3.86 7.93
CA ASN A 140 12.53 -3.92 9.28
C ASN A 140 11.29 -3.00 9.45
N PHE A 141 10.47 -2.87 8.42
CA PHE A 141 9.29 -2.03 8.46
C PHE A 141 8.22 -2.67 9.35
N PRO A 142 7.77 -2.00 10.44
CA PRO A 142 6.80 -2.56 11.37
C PRO A 142 5.40 -2.57 10.76
N ALA A 143 4.82 -3.76 10.68
CA ALA A 143 3.44 -3.96 10.24
C ALA A 143 2.85 -5.19 10.92
N PHE A 144 1.54 -5.21 11.10
CA PHE A 144 0.80 -6.31 11.70
C PHE A 144 -0.43 -6.64 10.86
N ILE A 145 -0.78 -7.92 10.83
CA ILE A 145 -1.96 -8.38 10.09
C ILE A 145 -3.21 -7.85 10.79
N VAL A 146 -4.01 -7.11 10.05
CA VAL A 146 -5.33 -6.62 10.49
C VAL A 146 -6.43 -7.47 9.87
N ILE A 147 -6.35 -7.76 8.56
CA ILE A 147 -7.26 -8.68 7.88
C ILE A 147 -6.44 -9.79 7.25
N ASP A 148 -6.80 -11.03 7.52
CA ASP A 148 -6.15 -12.20 6.94
C ASP A 148 -6.84 -12.71 5.66
N ASP A 149 -6.26 -13.72 5.05
CA ASP A 149 -6.76 -14.40 3.83
C ASP A 149 -8.06 -15.17 4.02
N LYS A 150 -8.56 -15.27 5.25
CA LYS A 150 -9.84 -15.87 5.60
C LYS A 150 -10.92 -14.82 5.83
N GLY A 151 -10.55 -13.54 5.77
CA GLY A 151 -11.41 -12.39 6.03
C GLY A 151 -11.66 -12.13 7.51
N ASN A 152 -10.84 -12.70 8.41
CA ASN A 152 -10.88 -12.33 9.83
C ASN A 152 -10.28 -10.94 9.98
N ASP A 153 -10.92 -10.09 10.79
CA ASP A 153 -10.47 -8.73 11.07
C ASP A 153 -10.15 -8.59 12.55
N PHE A 154 -8.98 -8.06 12.84
CA PHE A 154 -8.52 -7.84 14.21
C PHE A 154 -9.47 -6.96 15.03
N TYR A 155 -10.20 -6.08 14.39
CA TYR A 155 -11.15 -5.17 15.04
C TYR A 155 -12.56 -5.77 15.21
N ASP A 156 -12.84 -6.95 14.65
CA ASP A 156 -14.13 -7.61 14.86
C ASP A 156 -14.28 -7.99 16.34
N GLY A 157 -15.32 -7.45 16.98
CA GLY A 157 -15.60 -7.68 18.40
C GLY A 157 -14.97 -6.68 19.37
N MET A 158 -14.39 -5.60 18.88
CA MET A 158 -13.87 -4.48 19.71
C MET A 158 -14.88 -3.32 19.84
N GLU A 159 -16.15 -3.49 19.48
CA GLU A 159 -17.22 -2.50 19.68
C GLU A 159 -17.72 -2.47 21.13
#